data_09d031a923958c0d5d0d8989bb640982
#
_entry.id   09d031a923958c0d5d0d8989bb640982
#
_cell.length_a   1.000
_cell.length_b   1.000
_cell.length_c   1.000
_cell.angle_alpha   90.00
_cell.angle_beta   90.00
_cell.angle_gamma   90.00
#
_symmetry.space_group_name_H-M   'P 1'
#
loop_
_entity.id
_entity.type
_entity.pdbx_description
1 polymer ?
#
loop_
_entity_poly.entity_id
_entity_poly.type
_entity_poly.pdbx_seq_one_letter_code
_entity_poly.pdbx_strand_id
1 'polypeptide(L)'
;MPLICPTILAAERGTYDEQIERVAHLGHRIQIDLTDGIFAKTATINPREVWWPVGIKADIHLMYQEPIAVVEMVMAHNPNMIIVHAEAGGDFDKLADYCRDRKVKIGVALLPQTAPEIILKALPKIDHVLIFSGDLGNFGGHADFGLLAKVKFLKNQKPELEIGWDGGVNLQNVAGLVEGGVDVLNVGGYLQTAENPGKAYNDLVRIADETGTT
;
A
#
# COMPACT_ATOMS: atom_id res chain seq x y z
N MET A 1 2.63 14.57 9.12
CA MET A 1 2.62 13.47 10.11
C MET A 1 2.49 12.16 9.36
N PRO A 2 3.27 11.14 9.70
CA PRO A 2 3.16 9.83 9.07
C PRO A 2 1.79 9.21 9.33
N LEU A 3 1.33 8.38 8.41
CA LEU A 3 0.01 7.76 8.47
C LEU A 3 0.14 6.24 8.69
N ILE A 4 -0.54 5.71 9.70
CA ILE A 4 -0.74 4.27 9.84
C ILE A 4 -1.94 3.86 8.98
N CYS A 5 -1.71 2.99 8.01
CA CYS A 5 -2.70 2.52 7.04
C CYS A 5 -2.92 1.00 7.23
N PRO A 6 -4.04 0.58 7.85
CA PRO A 6 -4.37 -0.84 7.96
C PRO A 6 -4.51 -1.50 6.59
N THR A 7 -4.01 -2.74 6.43
CA THR A 7 -4.13 -3.49 5.17
C THR A 7 -5.05 -4.71 5.29
N ILE A 8 -5.68 -5.02 4.18
CA ILE A 8 -6.61 -6.14 4.00
C ILE A 8 -6.08 -7.03 2.88
N LEU A 9 -5.88 -8.31 3.16
CA LEU A 9 -5.47 -9.31 2.18
C LEU A 9 -6.22 -10.61 2.47
N ALA A 10 -7.12 -11.04 1.60
CA ALA A 10 -7.92 -12.22 1.81
C ALA A 10 -8.21 -12.98 0.51
N ALA A 11 -8.09 -14.31 0.56
CA ALA A 11 -8.45 -15.19 -0.56
C ALA A 11 -9.95 -15.46 -0.64
N GLU A 12 -10.66 -15.36 0.48
CA GLU A 12 -12.08 -15.68 0.57
C GLU A 12 -12.89 -14.50 1.08
N ARG A 13 -14.13 -14.39 0.62
CA ARG A 13 -15.05 -13.30 0.95
C ARG A 13 -15.29 -13.20 2.47
N GLY A 14 -15.50 -14.31 3.17
CA GLY A 14 -15.74 -14.28 4.63
C GLY A 14 -14.57 -13.69 5.38
N THR A 15 -13.34 -14.13 5.06
CA THR A 15 -12.11 -13.59 5.65
C THR A 15 -11.92 -12.11 5.30
N TYR A 16 -12.27 -11.70 4.08
CA TYR A 16 -12.23 -10.29 3.68
C TYR A 16 -13.14 -9.43 4.54
N ASP A 17 -14.40 -9.86 4.72
CA ASP A 17 -15.40 -9.15 5.52
C ASP A 17 -14.93 -9.04 6.99
N GLU A 18 -14.43 -10.12 7.57
CA GLU A 18 -13.86 -10.13 8.94
C GLU A 18 -12.67 -9.16 9.07
N GLN A 19 -11.76 -9.12 8.10
CA GLN A 19 -10.62 -8.22 8.12
C GLN A 19 -11.02 -6.75 8.00
N ILE A 20 -11.98 -6.42 7.11
CA ILE A 20 -12.54 -5.07 6.99
C ILE A 20 -13.19 -4.63 8.31
N GLU A 21 -14.08 -5.46 8.88
CA GLU A 21 -14.75 -5.14 10.14
C GLU A 21 -13.76 -4.92 11.28
N ARG A 22 -12.68 -5.69 11.28
CA ARG A 22 -11.65 -5.64 12.32
C ARG A 22 -10.85 -4.35 12.31
N VAL A 23 -10.46 -3.81 11.14
CA VAL A 23 -9.46 -2.74 11.07
C VAL A 23 -9.89 -1.48 10.32
N ALA A 24 -10.92 -1.51 9.47
CA ALA A 24 -11.26 -0.35 8.63
C ALA A 24 -11.72 0.87 9.44
N HIS A 25 -12.25 0.68 10.64
CA HIS A 25 -12.70 1.75 11.52
C HIS A 25 -11.56 2.39 12.35
N LEU A 26 -10.33 1.83 12.32
CA LEU A 26 -9.21 2.31 13.13
C LEU A 26 -8.61 3.61 12.59
N GLY A 27 -8.71 3.84 11.28
CA GLY A 27 -8.21 5.02 10.61
C GLY A 27 -9.18 5.55 9.57
N HIS A 28 -8.74 6.50 8.77
CA HIS A 28 -9.52 7.09 7.68
C HIS A 28 -9.03 6.65 6.29
N ARG A 29 -8.00 5.83 6.23
CA ARG A 29 -7.39 5.26 5.00
C ARG A 29 -6.99 3.82 5.26
N ILE A 30 -7.27 2.95 4.31
CA ILE A 30 -6.90 1.53 4.32
C ILE A 30 -6.25 1.16 2.99
N GLN A 31 -5.46 0.10 2.97
CA GLN A 31 -4.98 -0.53 1.74
C GLN A 31 -5.66 -1.88 1.56
N ILE A 32 -6.12 -2.16 0.35
CA ILE A 32 -6.68 -3.45 -0.04
C ILE A 32 -5.74 -4.08 -1.06
N ASP A 33 -5.19 -5.23 -0.69
CA ASP A 33 -4.24 -5.98 -1.50
C ASP A 33 -4.99 -7.00 -2.35
N LEU A 34 -4.83 -6.90 -3.67
CA LEU A 34 -5.41 -7.81 -4.64
C LEU A 34 -4.32 -8.49 -5.46
N THR A 35 -4.45 -9.80 -5.64
CA THR A 35 -3.47 -10.63 -6.35
C THR A 35 -4.16 -11.54 -7.37
N ASP A 36 -3.47 -11.86 -8.47
CA ASP A 36 -3.97 -12.71 -9.55
C ASP A 36 -3.51 -14.18 -9.46
N GLY A 37 -2.67 -14.52 -8.48
CA GLY A 37 -2.06 -15.84 -8.40
C GLY A 37 -0.94 -16.09 -9.42
N ILE A 38 -0.59 -15.09 -10.23
CA ILE A 38 0.46 -15.13 -11.26
C ILE A 38 1.64 -14.25 -10.84
N PHE A 39 1.36 -12.97 -10.59
CA PHE A 39 2.37 -12.03 -10.09
C PHE A 39 2.79 -12.35 -8.65
N ALA A 40 1.84 -12.71 -7.81
CA ALA A 40 2.03 -13.34 -6.51
C ALA A 40 1.49 -14.77 -6.53
N LYS A 41 2.02 -15.67 -5.69
CA LYS A 41 1.64 -17.10 -5.69
C LYS A 41 0.22 -17.37 -5.15
N THR A 42 -0.34 -16.44 -4.43
CA THR A 42 -1.71 -16.51 -3.86
C THR A 42 -2.65 -15.68 -4.70
N ALA A 43 -3.92 -16.09 -4.81
CA ALA A 43 -4.99 -15.29 -5.37
C ALA A 43 -5.90 -14.77 -4.26
N THR A 44 -6.38 -13.54 -4.40
CA THR A 44 -7.33 -12.93 -3.48
C THR A 44 -8.77 -13.02 -4.01
N ILE A 45 -9.72 -12.44 -3.25
CA ILE A 45 -11.11 -12.29 -3.71
C ILE A 45 -11.19 -11.59 -5.06
N ASN A 46 -12.31 -11.78 -5.75
CA ASN A 46 -12.54 -11.11 -7.03
C ASN A 46 -12.57 -9.59 -6.84
N PRO A 47 -11.88 -8.80 -7.68
CA PRO A 47 -11.88 -7.33 -7.62
C PRO A 47 -13.26 -6.67 -7.65
N ARG A 48 -14.27 -7.35 -8.20
CA ARG A 48 -15.67 -6.86 -8.20
C ARG A 48 -16.39 -7.02 -6.86
N GLU A 49 -15.82 -7.80 -5.94
CA GLU A 49 -16.41 -8.11 -4.64
C GLU A 49 -15.84 -7.24 -3.53
N VAL A 50 -14.83 -6.39 -3.82
CA VAL A 50 -14.25 -5.50 -2.82
C VAL A 50 -15.29 -4.47 -2.36
N TRP A 51 -15.21 -4.12 -1.09
CA TRP A 51 -16.01 -3.06 -0.50
C TRP A 51 -15.29 -2.50 0.73
N TRP A 52 -15.65 -1.30 1.12
CA TRP A 52 -15.19 -0.68 2.35
C TRP A 52 -16.24 0.29 2.90
N PRO A 53 -16.19 0.63 4.20
CA PRO A 53 -17.16 1.54 4.81
C PRO A 53 -17.14 2.93 4.18
N VAL A 54 -18.31 3.55 4.08
CA VAL A 54 -18.45 4.94 3.59
C VAL A 54 -17.63 5.88 4.47
N GLY A 55 -16.90 6.82 3.82
CA GLY A 55 -16.05 7.79 4.50
C GLY A 55 -14.60 7.32 4.69
N ILE A 56 -14.30 6.04 4.45
CA ILE A 56 -12.94 5.51 4.44
C ILE A 56 -12.34 5.64 3.04
N LYS A 57 -11.09 6.09 2.94
CA LYS A 57 -10.33 6.10 1.70
C LYS A 57 -9.67 4.74 1.50
N ALA A 58 -9.90 4.09 0.38
CA ALA A 58 -9.25 2.83 0.06
C ALA A 58 -8.23 2.99 -1.07
N ASP A 59 -7.01 2.56 -0.81
CA ASP A 59 -5.96 2.39 -1.80
C ASP A 59 -5.97 0.94 -2.25
N ILE A 60 -6.04 0.71 -3.54
CA ILE A 60 -6.05 -0.64 -4.10
C ILE A 60 -4.66 -0.97 -4.63
N HIS A 61 -3.97 -1.87 -3.96
CA HIS A 61 -2.66 -2.37 -4.35
C HIS A 61 -2.82 -3.62 -5.20
N LEU A 62 -2.49 -3.50 -6.48
CA LEU A 62 -2.64 -4.55 -7.48
C LEU A 62 -1.33 -5.30 -7.71
N MET A 63 -1.22 -6.48 -7.14
CA MET A 63 -0.16 -7.46 -7.42
C MET A 63 -0.60 -8.36 -8.59
N TYR A 64 -0.72 -7.76 -9.77
CA TYR A 64 -1.22 -8.38 -11.00
C TYR A 64 -0.16 -8.34 -12.10
N GLN A 65 -0.04 -9.44 -12.87
CA GLN A 65 0.84 -9.48 -14.03
C GLN A 65 0.41 -8.45 -15.09
N GLU A 66 -0.92 -8.30 -15.30
CA GLU A 66 -1.52 -7.35 -16.24
C GLU A 66 -2.61 -6.51 -15.52
N PRO A 67 -2.22 -5.48 -14.75
CA PRO A 67 -3.15 -4.75 -13.88
C PRO A 67 -4.24 -4.01 -14.64
N ILE A 68 -4.01 -3.59 -15.88
CA ILE A 68 -4.97 -2.82 -16.69
C ILE A 68 -6.29 -3.57 -16.88
N ALA A 69 -6.23 -4.91 -16.93
CA ALA A 69 -7.41 -5.75 -17.14
C ALA A 69 -8.40 -5.71 -15.96
N VAL A 70 -7.92 -5.35 -14.77
CA VAL A 70 -8.73 -5.38 -13.54
C VAL A 70 -9.06 -3.98 -13.03
N VAL A 71 -8.35 -2.95 -13.49
CA VAL A 71 -8.53 -1.56 -13.01
C VAL A 71 -9.97 -1.08 -13.19
N GLU A 72 -10.64 -1.39 -14.30
CA GLU A 72 -12.05 -1.01 -14.53
C GLU A 72 -12.99 -1.60 -13.47
N MET A 73 -12.70 -2.82 -13.00
CA MET A 73 -13.52 -3.49 -11.98
C MET A 73 -13.43 -2.75 -10.63
N VAL A 74 -12.20 -2.39 -10.22
CA VAL A 74 -11.99 -1.68 -8.95
C VAL A 74 -12.37 -0.20 -9.02
N MET A 75 -12.27 0.42 -10.21
CA MET A 75 -12.72 1.80 -10.42
C MET A 75 -14.21 2.00 -10.16
N ALA A 76 -15.04 0.97 -10.37
CA ALA A 76 -16.48 1.01 -10.08
C ALA A 76 -16.77 1.29 -8.59
N HIS A 77 -15.82 1.04 -7.70
CA HIS A 77 -15.93 1.26 -6.25
C HIS A 77 -15.40 2.62 -5.79
N ASN A 78 -14.92 3.48 -6.70
CA ASN A 78 -14.35 4.81 -6.42
C ASN A 78 -13.18 4.77 -5.41
N PRO A 79 -12.08 4.07 -5.72
CA PRO A 79 -10.91 4.01 -4.85
C PRO A 79 -10.26 5.40 -4.71
N ASN A 80 -9.54 5.60 -3.60
CA ASN A 80 -8.71 6.79 -3.42
C ASN A 80 -7.48 6.77 -4.34
N MET A 81 -6.89 5.58 -4.51
CA MET A 81 -5.68 5.38 -5.30
C MET A 81 -5.63 3.96 -5.87
N ILE A 82 -5.02 3.80 -7.03
CA ILE A 82 -4.59 2.53 -7.59
C ILE A 82 -3.07 2.46 -7.50
N ILE A 83 -2.53 1.38 -6.93
CA ILE A 83 -1.09 1.13 -6.84
C ILE A 83 -0.79 -0.12 -7.68
N VAL A 84 0.13 0.00 -8.65
CA VAL A 84 0.58 -1.10 -9.49
C VAL A 84 2.07 -1.30 -9.33
N HIS A 85 2.56 -2.52 -9.54
CA HIS A 85 4.00 -2.78 -9.50
C HIS A 85 4.71 -2.26 -10.75
N ALA A 86 5.90 -1.70 -10.56
CA ALA A 86 6.77 -1.27 -11.68
C ALA A 86 7.21 -2.45 -12.56
N GLU A 87 7.16 -3.66 -12.02
CA GLU A 87 7.50 -4.93 -12.68
C GLU A 87 6.31 -5.56 -13.42
N ALA A 88 5.11 -5.00 -13.26
CA ALA A 88 3.91 -5.48 -13.94
C ALA A 88 3.94 -5.12 -15.43
N GLY A 89 3.20 -5.89 -16.22
CA GLY A 89 3.01 -5.62 -17.65
C GLY A 89 2.05 -4.47 -17.92
N GLY A 90 1.94 -4.12 -19.20
CA GLY A 90 1.01 -3.11 -19.70
C GLY A 90 1.62 -1.71 -19.88
N ASP A 91 0.76 -0.79 -20.28
CA ASP A 91 1.13 0.61 -20.58
C ASP A 91 0.79 1.49 -19.39
N PHE A 92 1.81 1.81 -18.58
CA PHE A 92 1.66 2.65 -17.39
C PHE A 92 1.12 4.06 -17.73
N ASP A 93 1.54 4.64 -18.87
CA ASP A 93 1.08 5.99 -19.24
C ASP A 93 -0.42 6.01 -19.50
N LYS A 94 -0.96 5.00 -20.18
CA LYS A 94 -2.41 4.85 -20.38
C LYS A 94 -3.15 4.65 -19.07
N LEU A 95 -2.59 3.85 -18.16
CA LEU A 95 -3.18 3.62 -16.85
C LEU A 95 -3.22 4.91 -16.01
N ALA A 96 -2.11 5.66 -15.99
CA ALA A 96 -2.01 6.92 -15.26
C ALA A 96 -3.02 7.97 -15.80
N ASP A 97 -3.13 8.07 -17.13
CA ASP A 97 -4.10 8.97 -17.76
C ASP A 97 -5.55 8.55 -17.45
N TYR A 98 -5.85 7.23 -17.48
CA TYR A 98 -7.16 6.67 -17.13
C TYR A 98 -7.56 6.97 -15.67
N CYS A 99 -6.63 6.86 -14.73
CA CYS A 99 -6.84 7.21 -13.32
C CYS A 99 -7.07 8.71 -13.14
N ARG A 100 -6.25 9.54 -13.78
CA ARG A 100 -6.34 11.02 -13.71
C ARG A 100 -7.69 11.52 -14.22
N ASP A 101 -8.20 11.01 -15.34
CA ASP A 101 -9.49 11.38 -15.91
C ASP A 101 -10.65 11.11 -14.93
N ARG A 102 -10.46 10.15 -14.02
CA ARG A 102 -11.44 9.76 -12.98
C ARG A 102 -11.15 10.36 -11.61
N LYS A 103 -10.11 11.22 -11.51
CA LYS A 103 -9.67 11.85 -10.25
C LYS A 103 -9.25 10.83 -9.19
N VAL A 104 -8.76 9.67 -9.62
CA VAL A 104 -8.14 8.65 -8.77
C VAL A 104 -6.63 8.79 -8.85
N LYS A 105 -5.97 8.77 -7.71
CA LYS A 105 -4.50 8.83 -7.63
C LYS A 105 -3.88 7.57 -8.22
N ILE A 106 -2.64 7.71 -8.71
CA ILE A 106 -1.85 6.57 -9.17
C ILE A 106 -0.57 6.43 -8.36
N GLY A 107 -0.33 5.22 -7.87
CA GLY A 107 0.89 4.82 -7.16
C GLY A 107 1.66 3.75 -7.92
N VAL A 108 2.96 3.65 -7.63
CA VAL A 108 3.83 2.58 -8.13
C VAL A 108 4.50 1.87 -6.97
N ALA A 109 4.37 0.55 -6.91
CA ALA A 109 5.09 -0.30 -5.97
C ALA A 109 6.42 -0.77 -6.57
N LEU A 110 7.47 -0.84 -5.74
CA LEU A 110 8.79 -1.33 -6.10
C LEU A 110 9.16 -2.54 -5.25
N LEU A 111 9.45 -3.66 -5.88
CA LEU A 111 9.98 -4.85 -5.20
C LEU A 111 11.39 -4.60 -4.63
N PRO A 112 11.86 -5.38 -3.64
CA PRO A 112 13.15 -5.18 -3.00
C PRO A 112 14.32 -5.09 -3.98
N GLN A 113 14.34 -5.92 -5.02
CA GLN A 113 15.40 -5.99 -6.03
C GLN A 113 15.31 -4.93 -7.12
N THR A 114 14.21 -4.18 -7.21
CA THR A 114 13.97 -3.23 -8.30
C THR A 114 14.57 -1.87 -7.98
N ALA A 115 15.45 -1.39 -8.84
CA ALA A 115 16.07 -0.08 -8.69
C ALA A 115 15.06 1.06 -8.90
N PRO A 116 15.03 2.10 -8.04
CA PRO A 116 14.04 3.17 -8.16
C PRO A 116 14.20 4.04 -9.40
N GLU A 117 15.34 3.98 -10.06
CA GLU A 117 15.63 4.72 -11.29
C GLU A 117 14.69 4.35 -12.44
N ILE A 118 14.12 3.15 -12.43
CA ILE A 118 13.24 2.68 -13.54
C ILE A 118 11.97 3.52 -13.67
N ILE A 119 11.51 4.15 -12.57
CA ILE A 119 10.28 4.95 -12.56
C ILE A 119 10.52 6.45 -12.77
N LEU A 120 11.77 6.91 -12.93
CA LEU A 120 12.08 8.35 -13.01
C LEU A 120 11.35 9.06 -14.16
N LYS A 121 11.18 8.41 -15.31
CA LYS A 121 10.46 8.99 -16.45
C LYS A 121 8.97 9.16 -16.15
N ALA A 122 8.39 8.24 -15.38
CA ALA A 122 6.98 8.27 -15.00
C ALA A 122 6.71 9.11 -13.74
N LEU A 123 7.75 9.47 -12.99
CA LEU A 123 7.65 10.14 -11.69
C LEU A 123 6.76 11.41 -11.68
N PRO A 124 6.72 12.25 -12.72
CA PRO A 124 5.80 13.39 -12.77
C PRO A 124 4.31 13.00 -12.75
N LYS A 125 3.97 11.78 -13.16
CA LYS A 125 2.60 11.28 -13.17
C LYS A 125 2.24 10.51 -11.89
N ILE A 126 3.23 10.14 -11.06
CA ILE A 126 3.06 9.29 -9.88
C ILE A 126 2.75 10.15 -8.65
N ASP A 127 1.67 9.84 -7.94
CA ASP A 127 1.28 10.49 -6.68
C ASP A 127 1.91 9.81 -5.45
N HIS A 128 2.20 8.50 -5.55
CA HIS A 128 2.66 7.67 -4.43
C HIS A 128 3.63 6.59 -4.91
N VAL A 129 4.69 6.34 -4.14
CA VAL A 129 5.54 5.16 -4.36
C VAL A 129 5.51 4.27 -3.13
N LEU A 130 5.14 3.01 -3.34
CA LEU A 130 5.12 1.99 -2.31
C LEU A 130 6.43 1.19 -2.32
N ILE A 131 7.22 1.30 -1.26
CA ILE A 131 8.39 0.43 -1.05
C ILE A 131 7.89 -0.88 -0.46
N PHE A 132 7.96 -1.94 -1.25
CA PHE A 132 7.53 -3.27 -0.82
C PHE A 132 8.69 -4.01 -0.17
N SER A 133 8.50 -4.45 1.06
CA SER A 133 9.48 -5.18 1.88
C SER A 133 8.94 -6.51 2.41
N GLY A 134 7.71 -6.84 2.02
CA GLY A 134 6.99 -8.03 2.49
C GLY A 134 7.26 -9.29 1.68
N ASP A 135 6.41 -10.28 1.91
CA ASP A 135 6.29 -11.49 1.10
C ASP A 135 5.04 -11.36 0.22
N LEU A 136 5.24 -11.34 -1.12
CA LEU A 136 4.17 -11.05 -2.08
C LEU A 136 2.96 -11.98 -1.90
N GLY A 137 1.79 -11.39 -1.71
CA GLY A 137 0.52 -12.09 -1.55
C GLY A 137 0.31 -12.74 -0.19
N ASN A 138 1.15 -12.41 0.81
CA ASN A 138 1.03 -12.91 2.19
C ASN A 138 1.13 -11.75 3.19
N PHE A 139 0.51 -11.93 4.36
CA PHE A 139 0.78 -11.06 5.49
C PHE A 139 2.14 -11.36 6.12
N GLY A 140 2.75 -10.33 6.72
CA GLY A 140 3.98 -10.44 7.48
C GLY A 140 5.21 -9.98 6.70
N GLY A 141 6.22 -10.82 6.65
CA GLY A 141 7.51 -10.43 6.12
C GLY A 141 8.36 -9.69 7.15
N HIS A 142 9.44 -9.09 6.67
CA HIS A 142 10.41 -8.36 7.48
C HIS A 142 10.67 -6.97 6.86
N ALA A 143 10.68 -5.93 7.68
CA ALA A 143 11.05 -4.60 7.23
C ALA A 143 12.57 -4.53 7.01
N ASP A 144 12.99 -4.61 5.75
CA ASP A 144 14.40 -4.47 5.37
C ASP A 144 14.79 -2.98 5.28
N PHE A 145 15.42 -2.48 6.32
CA PHE A 145 15.88 -1.08 6.40
C PHE A 145 16.88 -0.69 5.30
N GLY A 146 17.52 -1.64 4.64
CA GLY A 146 18.35 -1.37 3.47
C GLY A 146 17.57 -0.70 2.32
N LEU A 147 16.25 -0.94 2.25
CA LEU A 147 15.37 -0.33 1.26
C LEU A 147 15.08 1.16 1.52
N LEU A 148 15.40 1.70 2.71
CA LEU A 148 15.31 3.15 2.99
C LEU A 148 16.22 3.98 2.06
N ALA A 149 17.23 3.38 1.47
CA ALA A 149 18.02 4.02 0.41
C ALA A 149 17.14 4.45 -0.79
N LYS A 150 16.10 3.67 -1.13
CA LYS A 150 15.14 4.01 -2.19
C LYS A 150 14.26 5.20 -1.78
N VAL A 151 13.81 5.24 -0.51
CA VAL A 151 13.04 6.36 0.04
C VAL A 151 13.82 7.65 -0.11
N LYS A 152 15.07 7.67 0.38
CA LYS A 152 15.96 8.83 0.28
C LYS A 152 16.21 9.24 -1.18
N PHE A 153 16.47 8.28 -2.06
CA PHE A 153 16.67 8.54 -3.49
C PHE A 153 15.44 9.23 -4.10
N LEU A 154 14.24 8.69 -3.89
CA LEU A 154 13.00 9.21 -4.46
C LEU A 154 12.62 10.58 -3.90
N LYS A 155 12.78 10.80 -2.58
CA LYS A 155 12.58 12.11 -1.95
C LYS A 155 13.54 13.18 -2.48
N ASN A 156 14.76 12.81 -2.86
CA ASN A 156 15.70 13.74 -3.52
C ASN A 156 15.26 14.11 -4.95
N GLN A 157 14.54 13.24 -5.66
CA GLN A 157 14.02 13.52 -7.02
C GLN A 157 12.70 14.33 -6.97
N LYS A 158 11.83 14.03 -5.99
CA LYS A 158 10.52 14.65 -5.84
C LYS A 158 10.19 14.76 -4.34
N PRO A 159 10.58 15.86 -3.67
CA PRO A 159 10.46 16.01 -2.20
C PRO A 159 9.04 15.84 -1.66
N GLU A 160 8.03 16.24 -2.45
CA GLU A 160 6.61 16.14 -2.10
C GLU A 160 5.98 14.77 -2.37
N LEU A 161 6.73 13.83 -2.95
CA LEU A 161 6.23 12.49 -3.25
C LEU A 161 5.83 11.76 -1.98
N GLU A 162 4.60 11.26 -1.91
CA GLU A 162 4.16 10.39 -0.83
C GLU A 162 4.83 9.02 -0.95
N ILE A 163 5.56 8.59 0.07
CA ILE A 163 6.22 7.29 0.10
C ILE A 163 5.52 6.38 1.11
N GLY A 164 5.00 5.26 0.63
CA GLY A 164 4.47 4.17 1.44
C GLY A 164 5.53 3.09 1.70
N TRP A 165 5.32 2.37 2.79
CA TRP A 165 6.06 1.15 3.11
C TRP A 165 5.10 0.02 3.39
N ASP A 166 5.32 -1.12 2.78
CA ASP A 166 4.51 -2.32 2.96
C ASP A 166 5.41 -3.54 3.21
N GLY A 167 5.16 -4.19 4.32
CA GLY A 167 5.88 -5.40 4.75
C GLY A 167 6.59 -5.24 6.10
N GLY A 168 6.19 -6.06 7.06
CA GLY A 168 6.84 -6.24 8.34
C GLY A 168 6.72 -5.09 9.35
N VAL A 169 5.86 -4.11 9.12
CA VAL A 169 5.69 -2.96 10.04
C VAL A 169 5.10 -3.41 11.39
N ASN A 170 5.72 -2.96 12.48
CA ASN A 170 5.33 -3.25 13.86
C ASN A 170 5.90 -2.18 14.83
N LEU A 171 5.62 -2.31 16.15
CA LEU A 171 6.08 -1.35 17.16
C LEU A 171 7.60 -1.20 17.27
N GLN A 172 8.37 -2.23 16.91
CA GLN A 172 9.82 -2.20 17.03
C GLN A 172 10.50 -1.41 15.90
N ASN A 173 9.82 -1.24 14.76
CA ASN A 173 10.44 -0.64 13.57
C ASN A 173 9.75 0.61 13.04
N VAL A 174 8.52 0.93 13.50
CA VAL A 174 7.74 2.08 13.02
C VAL A 174 8.52 3.40 13.14
N ALA A 175 9.21 3.65 14.27
CA ALA A 175 10.01 4.86 14.46
C ALA A 175 11.11 4.98 13.40
N GLY A 176 11.91 3.94 13.22
CA GLY A 176 13.01 3.97 12.23
C GLY A 176 12.54 4.10 10.78
N LEU A 177 11.35 3.59 10.44
CA LEU A 177 10.76 3.80 9.11
C LEU A 177 10.34 5.28 8.92
N VAL A 178 9.75 5.90 9.95
CA VAL A 178 9.39 7.33 9.94
C VAL A 178 10.65 8.21 9.83
N GLU A 179 11.69 7.95 10.63
CA GLU A 179 12.99 8.63 10.54
C GLU A 179 13.62 8.47 9.15
N GLY A 180 13.38 7.32 8.51
CA GLY A 180 13.81 7.04 7.14
C GLY A 180 13.05 7.80 6.06
N GLY A 181 12.01 8.58 6.41
CA GLY A 181 11.24 9.42 5.50
C GLY A 181 10.01 8.76 4.89
N VAL A 182 9.51 7.67 5.49
CA VAL A 182 8.26 7.03 5.09
C VAL A 182 7.07 7.83 5.57
N ASP A 183 6.12 8.14 4.65
CA ASP A 183 4.91 8.93 4.94
C ASP A 183 3.71 8.04 5.32
N VAL A 184 3.59 6.86 4.71
CA VAL A 184 2.46 5.92 4.92
C VAL A 184 3.01 4.55 5.29
N LEU A 185 2.63 4.06 6.46
CA LEU A 185 3.02 2.76 6.97
C LEU A 185 1.85 1.79 6.82
N ASN A 186 1.93 0.88 5.85
CA ASN A 186 0.92 -0.12 5.59
C ASN A 186 1.10 -1.30 6.55
N VAL A 187 0.08 -1.56 7.37
CA VAL A 187 0.17 -2.50 8.50
C VAL A 187 -0.91 -3.57 8.37
N GLY A 188 -0.51 -4.76 7.95
CA GLY A 188 -1.39 -5.92 7.81
C GLY A 188 -1.33 -6.84 9.01
N GLY A 189 -0.47 -7.86 8.94
CA GLY A 189 -0.41 -8.95 9.90
C GLY A 189 -0.37 -8.52 11.37
N TYR A 190 0.37 -7.46 11.68
CA TYR A 190 0.46 -6.93 13.05
C TYR A 190 -0.89 -6.51 13.62
N LEU A 191 -1.73 -5.81 12.84
CA LEU A 191 -3.07 -5.40 13.26
C LEU A 191 -4.09 -6.55 13.17
N GLN A 192 -4.01 -7.34 12.11
CA GLN A 192 -4.94 -8.45 11.88
C GLN A 192 -4.83 -9.57 12.92
N THR A 193 -3.64 -9.77 13.50
CA THR A 193 -3.41 -10.81 14.52
C THR A 193 -3.39 -10.28 15.96
N ALA A 194 -3.46 -8.97 16.16
CA ALA A 194 -3.45 -8.37 17.49
C ALA A 194 -4.69 -8.80 18.31
N GLU A 195 -4.52 -9.11 19.59
CA GLU A 195 -5.63 -9.36 20.51
C GLU A 195 -6.56 -8.14 20.59
N ASN A 196 -5.99 -6.94 20.60
CA ASN A 196 -6.72 -5.67 20.56
C ASN A 196 -6.17 -4.77 19.44
N PRO A 197 -6.76 -4.84 18.22
CA PRO A 197 -6.31 -4.05 17.08
C PRO A 197 -6.35 -2.53 17.33
N GLY A 198 -7.35 -2.03 18.04
CA GLY A 198 -7.47 -0.62 18.36
C GLY A 198 -6.32 -0.11 19.22
N LYS A 199 -5.93 -0.89 20.25
CA LYS A 199 -4.75 -0.56 21.06
C LYS A 199 -3.48 -0.62 20.24
N ALA A 200 -3.28 -1.68 19.44
CA ALA A 200 -2.10 -1.84 18.59
C ALA A 200 -1.97 -0.68 17.58
N TYR A 201 -3.07 -0.26 16.97
CA TYR A 201 -3.12 0.89 16.06
C TYR A 201 -2.73 2.19 16.77
N ASN A 202 -3.34 2.48 17.93
CA ASN A 202 -3.06 3.71 18.69
C ASN A 202 -1.59 3.77 19.17
N ASP A 203 -1.02 2.63 19.56
CA ASP A 203 0.40 2.55 19.94
C ASP A 203 1.31 2.86 18.75
N LEU A 204 1.00 2.36 17.54
CA LEU A 204 1.73 2.69 16.31
C LEU A 204 1.62 4.18 15.95
N VAL A 205 0.41 4.75 15.99
CA VAL A 205 0.16 6.18 15.72
C VAL A 205 0.95 7.05 16.68
N ARG A 206 0.89 6.76 17.98
CA ARG A 206 1.62 7.52 19.00
C ARG A 206 3.11 7.55 18.70
N ILE A 207 3.74 6.39 18.43
CA ILE A 207 5.19 6.32 18.13
C ILE A 207 5.50 7.07 16.83
N ALA A 208 4.69 6.89 15.78
CA ALA A 208 4.89 7.56 14.51
C ALA A 208 4.81 9.09 14.65
N ASP A 209 3.85 9.61 15.42
CA ASP A 209 3.67 11.05 15.65
C ASP A 209 4.82 11.64 16.50
N GLU A 210 5.19 10.97 17.59
CA GLU A 210 6.33 11.39 18.45
C GLU A 210 7.62 11.48 17.64
N THR A 211 7.82 10.57 16.68
CA THR A 211 9.01 10.55 15.82
C THR A 211 8.94 11.61 14.71
N GLY A 212 7.78 11.80 14.07
CA GLY A 212 7.62 12.72 12.93
C GLY A 212 7.61 14.21 13.30
N THR A 213 7.60 14.54 14.60
CA THR A 213 7.65 15.93 15.11
C THR A 213 9.05 16.40 15.48
N THR A 214 10.06 15.55 15.37
CA THR A 214 11.46 15.85 15.62
C THR A 214 12.20 16.15 14.33
#